data_43efa6a2a0e873a9a60d5707b47a880e
#
_entry.id   43efa6a2a0e873a9a60d5707b47a880e
#
_cell.length_a   1.000
_cell.length_b   1.000
_cell.length_c   1.000
_cell.angle_alpha   90.00
_cell.angle_beta   90.00
_cell.angle_gamma   90.00
#
_symmetry.space_group_name_H-M   'P 1'
#
loop_
_entity.id
_entity.type
_entity.pdbx_description
1 polymer ?
#
loop_
_entity_poly.entity_id
_entity_poly.type
_entity_poly.pdbx_seq_one_letter_code
_entity_poly.pdbx_strand_id
1 'polypeptide(L)'
;MKHLKFSLLFLFCVLITVPAAAKGKTKVIAHRGYWKTEGSAQNSIRSLERANEIKVYGSEFDVHLTADNVPVVFHDSKIQGKHIQTTPYAELKDLKLPNGETLPTLEQYLDRAKELKKAKLIFELKSHATPERDREAAKIAVDMVNSKKLRKRTEYIAFSLDAAKELHRLSPKTPVYYLNGDLSPKQLKELGF
;
A
#
# COMPACT_ATOMS: atom_id res chain seq x y z
N MET A 1 14.75 25.50 81.82
CA MET A 1 15.03 24.43 80.80
C MET A 1 13.87 24.45 79.83
N LYS A 2 14.08 24.99 78.63
CA LYS A 2 13.04 25.11 77.57
C LYS A 2 13.28 24.02 76.54
N HIS A 3 12.36 23.09 76.40
CA HIS A 3 12.43 22.07 75.37
C HIS A 3 11.98 22.61 74.03
N LEU A 4 12.90 22.69 73.07
CA LEU A 4 12.62 23.06 71.70
C LEU A 4 12.19 21.80 70.93
N LYS A 5 10.93 21.74 70.54
CA LYS A 5 10.37 20.64 69.72
C LYS A 5 10.67 20.95 68.25
N PHE A 6 11.57 20.19 67.65
CA PHE A 6 11.81 20.21 66.20
C PHE A 6 10.71 19.40 65.50
N SER A 7 9.81 20.08 64.77
CA SER A 7 8.86 19.44 63.88
C SER A 7 9.52 19.22 62.55
N LEU A 8 9.81 17.96 62.19
CA LEU A 8 10.37 17.54 60.92
C LEU A 8 9.22 17.39 59.88
N LEU A 9 9.10 18.38 58.99
CA LEU A 9 8.10 18.37 57.91
C LEU A 9 8.65 17.51 56.76
N PHE A 10 8.15 16.27 56.62
CA PHE A 10 8.47 15.41 55.48
C PHE A 10 7.69 15.87 54.26
N LEU A 11 8.37 16.54 53.32
CA LEU A 11 7.82 16.91 52.01
C LEU A 11 7.81 15.67 51.11
N PHE A 12 6.64 15.03 50.96
CA PHE A 12 6.47 13.88 50.08
C PHE A 12 6.36 14.40 48.63
N CYS A 13 7.48 14.45 47.89
CA CYS A 13 7.45 14.69 46.43
C CYS A 13 6.88 13.46 45.71
N VAL A 14 5.60 13.52 45.37
CA VAL A 14 5.00 12.55 44.44
C VAL A 14 5.53 12.84 43.03
N LEU A 15 6.51 12.07 42.57
CA LEU A 15 6.94 12.05 41.17
C LEU A 15 5.81 11.43 40.35
N ILE A 16 4.98 12.31 39.71
CA ILE A 16 4.04 11.88 38.69
C ILE A 16 4.87 11.56 37.43
N THR A 17 5.22 10.31 37.25
CA THR A 17 5.77 9.84 35.98
C THR A 17 4.63 9.81 34.96
N VAL A 18 4.52 10.85 34.13
CA VAL A 18 3.67 10.84 32.95
C VAL A 18 4.32 9.81 32.01
N PRO A 19 3.64 8.72 31.64
CA PRO A 19 4.19 7.81 30.66
C PRO A 19 4.41 8.57 29.34
N ALA A 20 5.65 8.73 28.92
CA ALA A 20 5.95 9.25 27.61
C ALA A 20 5.30 8.30 26.59
N ALA A 21 4.22 8.77 25.94
CA ALA A 21 3.60 8.02 24.85
C ALA A 21 4.72 7.70 23.85
N ALA A 22 5.05 6.42 23.71
CA ALA A 22 6.05 5.97 22.77
C ALA A 22 5.62 6.45 21.36
N LYS A 23 6.28 7.51 20.86
CA LYS A 23 6.07 8.00 19.48
C LYS A 23 6.40 6.83 18.58
N GLY A 24 5.37 6.22 17.96
CA GLY A 24 5.56 5.19 16.96
C GLY A 24 6.53 5.71 15.88
N LYS A 25 7.48 4.89 15.46
CA LYS A 25 8.42 5.29 14.40
C LYS A 25 7.63 5.60 13.14
N THR A 26 7.90 6.75 12.53
CA THR A 26 7.33 7.13 11.23
C THR A 26 7.62 6.04 10.20
N LYS A 27 6.58 5.57 9.52
CA LYS A 27 6.70 4.61 8.43
C LYS A 27 6.85 5.37 7.12
N VAL A 28 7.90 5.12 6.38
CA VAL A 28 8.18 5.72 5.07
C VAL A 28 7.76 4.74 3.99
N ILE A 29 6.92 5.19 3.06
CA ILE A 29 6.45 4.41 1.90
C ILE A 29 7.01 5.08 0.65
N ALA A 30 7.64 4.30 -0.23
CA ALA A 30 8.08 4.76 -1.53
C ALA A 30 6.89 4.75 -2.50
N HIS A 31 6.34 5.94 -2.80
CA HIS A 31 5.22 6.13 -3.72
C HIS A 31 5.63 5.79 -5.15
N ARG A 32 4.96 4.81 -5.76
CA ARG A 32 5.29 4.19 -7.07
C ARG A 32 6.69 3.56 -7.11
N GLY A 33 7.15 3.05 -5.94
CA GLY A 33 8.52 2.60 -5.73
C GLY A 33 9.52 3.73 -5.53
N TYR A 34 10.81 3.40 -5.32
CA TYR A 34 11.87 4.42 -5.29
C TYR A 34 12.38 4.67 -6.72
N TRP A 35 11.61 5.45 -7.47
CA TRP A 35 11.80 5.66 -8.90
C TRP A 35 12.65 6.87 -9.28
N LYS A 36 12.79 7.88 -8.39
CA LYS A 36 13.62 9.07 -8.64
C LYS A 36 15.12 8.74 -8.49
N THR A 37 15.58 7.73 -9.21
CA THR A 37 16.97 7.27 -9.19
C THR A 37 17.33 6.72 -10.57
N GLU A 38 18.62 6.73 -10.91
CA GLU A 38 19.10 6.29 -12.20
C GLU A 38 18.65 4.86 -12.55
N GLY A 39 18.24 4.64 -13.79
CA GLY A 39 17.77 3.36 -14.30
C GLY A 39 16.41 2.91 -13.78
N SER A 40 15.67 3.77 -13.06
CA SER A 40 14.36 3.46 -12.48
C SER A 40 13.26 4.33 -13.08
N ALA A 41 12.01 3.84 -13.03
CA ALA A 41 10.80 4.56 -13.43
C ALA A 41 9.67 4.26 -12.45
N GLN A 42 8.64 5.11 -12.43
CA GLN A 42 7.43 4.85 -11.64
C GLN A 42 6.86 3.47 -11.97
N ASN A 43 6.48 2.70 -10.94
CA ASN A 43 5.85 1.39 -11.11
C ASN A 43 6.70 0.34 -11.85
N SER A 44 7.99 0.62 -12.10
CA SER A 44 8.89 -0.36 -12.68
C SER A 44 9.30 -1.43 -11.67
N ILE A 45 9.72 -2.58 -12.13
CA ILE A 45 10.33 -3.62 -11.26
C ILE A 45 11.57 -3.06 -10.58
N ARG A 46 12.35 -2.23 -11.28
CA ARG A 46 13.52 -1.59 -10.70
C ARG A 46 13.18 -0.63 -9.54
N SER A 47 12.05 0.09 -9.62
CA SER A 47 11.64 0.97 -8.52
C SER A 47 11.27 0.20 -7.23
N LEU A 48 10.68 -0.98 -7.37
CA LEU A 48 10.44 -1.90 -6.25
C LEU A 48 11.77 -2.39 -5.64
N GLU A 49 12.73 -2.79 -6.47
CA GLU A 49 14.05 -3.22 -6.02
C GLU A 49 14.74 -2.12 -5.22
N ARG A 50 14.76 -0.91 -5.76
CA ARG A 50 15.36 0.26 -5.11
C ARG A 50 14.68 0.60 -3.78
N ALA A 51 13.35 0.52 -3.70
CA ALA A 51 12.62 0.70 -2.44
C ALA A 51 13.05 -0.36 -1.40
N ASN A 52 13.23 -1.62 -1.82
CA ASN A 52 13.70 -2.69 -0.94
C ASN A 52 15.17 -2.50 -0.51
N GLU A 53 16.04 -1.99 -1.39
CA GLU A 53 17.45 -1.70 -1.10
C GLU A 53 17.60 -0.67 0.02
N ILE A 54 16.85 0.45 -0.05
CA ILE A 54 16.88 1.52 0.96
C ILE A 54 16.09 1.19 2.24
N LYS A 55 15.46 0.01 2.32
CA LYS A 55 14.79 -0.53 3.50
C LYS A 55 13.66 0.35 4.04
N VAL A 56 12.88 1.00 3.18
CA VAL A 56 11.65 1.69 3.56
C VAL A 56 10.60 0.70 4.09
N TYR A 57 9.59 1.20 4.80
CA TYR A 57 8.50 0.37 5.31
C TYR A 57 7.77 -0.36 4.18
N GLY A 58 7.44 0.35 3.09
CA GLY A 58 6.72 -0.23 1.97
C GLY A 58 7.06 0.42 0.64
N SER A 59 6.87 -0.34 -0.43
CA SER A 59 6.82 0.14 -1.81
C SER A 59 5.36 0.17 -2.24
N GLU A 60 4.87 1.33 -2.59
CA GLU A 60 3.53 1.47 -3.15
C GLU A 60 3.61 1.31 -4.68
N PHE A 61 2.55 0.75 -5.26
CA PHE A 61 2.41 0.53 -6.69
C PHE A 61 0.93 0.43 -7.10
N ASP A 62 0.65 0.87 -8.32
CA ASP A 62 -0.69 1.02 -8.88
C ASP A 62 -1.04 -0.13 -9.83
N VAL A 63 -2.26 -0.66 -9.74
CA VAL A 63 -2.70 -1.79 -10.58
C VAL A 63 -4.00 -1.47 -11.29
N HIS A 64 -4.00 -1.64 -12.61
CA HIS A 64 -5.16 -1.64 -13.48
C HIS A 64 -5.44 -3.06 -14.00
N LEU A 65 -6.70 -3.32 -14.33
CA LEU A 65 -7.11 -4.51 -15.06
C LEU A 65 -7.32 -4.16 -16.54
N THR A 66 -6.68 -4.87 -17.45
CA THR A 66 -6.86 -4.68 -18.90
C THR A 66 -8.23 -5.20 -19.38
N ALA A 67 -8.59 -4.94 -20.65
CA ALA A 67 -9.85 -5.40 -21.21
C ALA A 67 -10.04 -6.92 -21.13
N ASP A 68 -8.97 -7.67 -21.23
CA ASP A 68 -8.90 -9.14 -21.19
C ASP A 68 -8.45 -9.73 -19.84
N ASN A 69 -8.68 -8.97 -18.76
CA ASN A 69 -8.46 -9.41 -17.37
C ASN A 69 -7.01 -9.69 -16.98
N VAL A 70 -6.04 -9.08 -17.64
CA VAL A 70 -4.65 -9.14 -17.21
C VAL A 70 -4.34 -7.93 -16.31
N PRO A 71 -3.98 -8.11 -15.03
CA PRO A 71 -3.59 -7.00 -14.17
C PRO A 71 -2.18 -6.54 -14.51
N VAL A 72 -2.03 -5.22 -14.71
CA VAL A 72 -0.76 -4.54 -15.05
C VAL A 72 -0.43 -3.46 -14.05
N VAL A 73 0.88 -3.19 -13.87
CA VAL A 73 1.37 -2.22 -12.87
C VAL A 73 1.71 -0.90 -13.56
N PHE A 74 0.83 0.09 -13.40
CA PHE A 74 0.97 1.42 -13.99
C PHE A 74 0.03 2.41 -13.30
N HIS A 75 0.41 3.70 -13.22
CA HIS A 75 -0.40 4.71 -12.52
C HIS A 75 -1.51 5.30 -13.38
N ASP A 76 -1.16 5.77 -14.57
CA ASP A 76 -2.10 6.55 -15.40
C ASP A 76 -3.09 5.63 -16.12
N SER A 77 -4.24 6.15 -16.46
CA SER A 77 -5.25 5.40 -17.24
C SER A 77 -4.81 5.07 -18.67
N LYS A 78 -3.76 5.72 -19.16
CA LYS A 78 -3.22 5.54 -20.51
C LYS A 78 -1.71 5.40 -20.49
N ILE A 79 -1.19 4.49 -21.32
CA ILE A 79 0.22 4.35 -21.63
C ILE A 79 0.43 4.56 -23.14
N GLN A 80 1.25 5.53 -23.54
CA GLN A 80 1.54 5.87 -24.94
C GLN A 80 0.25 6.02 -25.79
N GLY A 81 -0.76 6.68 -25.25
CA GLY A 81 -2.05 6.93 -25.89
C GLY A 81 -3.09 5.80 -25.80
N LYS A 82 -2.70 4.58 -25.45
CA LYS A 82 -3.62 3.44 -25.28
C LYS A 82 -4.23 3.43 -23.88
N HIS A 83 -5.57 3.32 -23.78
CA HIS A 83 -6.28 3.26 -22.52
C HIS A 83 -6.22 1.84 -21.94
N ILE A 84 -5.58 1.67 -20.77
CA ILE A 84 -5.26 0.34 -20.21
C ILE A 84 -6.50 -0.53 -20.02
N GLN A 85 -7.54 0.02 -19.38
CA GLN A 85 -8.72 -0.77 -18.98
C GLN A 85 -9.62 -1.18 -20.16
N THR A 86 -9.43 -0.60 -21.35
CA THR A 86 -10.20 -0.91 -22.56
C THR A 86 -9.36 -1.52 -23.68
N THR A 87 -8.09 -1.80 -23.44
CA THR A 87 -7.15 -2.40 -24.41
C THR A 87 -6.74 -3.79 -23.92
N PRO A 88 -6.74 -4.82 -24.78
CA PRO A 88 -6.19 -6.14 -24.46
C PRO A 88 -4.68 -6.07 -24.15
N TYR A 89 -4.22 -6.91 -23.22
CA TYR A 89 -2.82 -6.91 -22.81
C TYR A 89 -1.84 -7.17 -23.98
N ALA A 90 -2.24 -7.99 -24.95
CA ALA A 90 -1.42 -8.27 -26.13
C ALA A 90 -0.96 -7.01 -26.88
N GLU A 91 -1.74 -5.92 -26.83
CA GLU A 91 -1.39 -4.63 -27.42
C GLU A 91 -0.58 -3.71 -26.49
N LEU A 92 -0.52 -4.02 -25.20
CA LEU A 92 0.16 -3.21 -24.17
C LEU A 92 1.52 -3.77 -23.76
N LYS A 93 1.73 -5.08 -23.89
CA LYS A 93 2.86 -5.83 -23.31
C LYS A 93 4.25 -5.33 -23.71
N ASP A 94 4.37 -4.79 -24.93
CA ASP A 94 5.67 -4.34 -25.48
C ASP A 94 5.91 -2.83 -25.27
N LEU A 95 4.92 -2.10 -24.69
CA LEU A 95 5.06 -0.68 -24.39
C LEU A 95 6.11 -0.48 -23.30
N LYS A 96 6.92 0.58 -23.46
CA LYS A 96 8.07 0.84 -22.60
C LYS A 96 7.78 1.89 -21.55
N LEU A 97 8.27 1.64 -20.35
CA LEU A 97 8.42 2.63 -19.29
C LEU A 97 9.62 3.54 -19.61
N PRO A 98 9.73 4.73 -18.98
CA PRO A 98 10.84 5.66 -19.22
C PRO A 98 12.25 5.09 -19.01
N ASN A 99 12.39 4.04 -18.19
CA ASN A 99 13.66 3.35 -17.95
C ASN A 99 13.95 2.19 -18.92
N GLY A 100 13.09 1.98 -19.93
CA GLY A 100 13.24 0.94 -20.95
C GLY A 100 12.64 -0.43 -20.58
N GLU A 101 12.18 -0.63 -19.34
CA GLU A 101 11.40 -1.82 -18.99
C GLU A 101 10.09 -1.86 -19.77
N THR A 102 9.56 -3.04 -20.06
CA THR A 102 8.19 -3.20 -20.56
C THR A 102 7.18 -2.97 -19.45
N LEU A 103 5.92 -2.65 -19.82
CA LEU A 103 4.80 -2.59 -18.88
C LEU A 103 4.73 -3.90 -18.07
N PRO A 104 4.97 -3.87 -16.75
CA PRO A 104 4.96 -5.11 -15.97
C PRO A 104 3.54 -5.60 -15.74
N THR A 105 3.33 -6.92 -15.83
CA THR A 105 2.14 -7.52 -15.24
C THR A 105 2.26 -7.55 -13.72
N LEU A 106 1.11 -7.61 -13.04
CA LEU A 106 1.10 -7.85 -11.59
C LEU A 106 1.82 -9.14 -11.22
N GLU A 107 1.70 -10.18 -12.04
CA GLU A 107 2.38 -11.45 -11.81
C GLU A 107 3.89 -11.28 -11.77
N GLN A 108 4.47 -10.64 -12.79
CA GLN A 108 5.92 -10.36 -12.87
C GLN A 108 6.39 -9.52 -11.68
N TYR A 109 5.60 -8.50 -11.31
CA TYR A 109 5.91 -7.62 -10.19
C TYR A 109 5.90 -8.37 -8.85
N LEU A 110 4.89 -9.21 -8.62
CA LEU A 110 4.78 -10.02 -7.40
C LEU A 110 5.83 -11.14 -7.33
N ASP A 111 6.21 -11.74 -8.45
CA ASP A 111 7.29 -12.73 -8.49
C ASP A 111 8.60 -12.08 -8.05
N ARG A 112 8.91 -10.88 -8.57
CA ARG A 112 10.07 -10.13 -8.10
C ARG A 112 9.95 -9.74 -6.64
N ALA A 113 8.79 -9.27 -6.20
CA ALA A 113 8.53 -8.93 -4.79
C ALA A 113 8.75 -10.12 -3.85
N LYS A 114 8.50 -11.36 -4.29
CA LYS A 114 8.71 -12.56 -3.50
C LYS A 114 10.19 -12.83 -3.19
N GLU A 115 11.07 -12.47 -4.10
CA GLU A 115 12.53 -12.57 -3.89
C GLU A 115 13.05 -11.48 -2.94
N LEU A 116 12.41 -10.32 -2.93
CA LEU A 116 12.73 -9.17 -2.09
C LEU A 116 12.00 -9.29 -0.74
N LYS A 117 12.68 -9.26 0.40
CA LYS A 117 12.08 -9.67 1.69
C LYS A 117 11.80 -8.52 2.67
N LYS A 118 12.18 -7.27 2.36
CA LYS A 118 12.19 -6.19 3.36
C LYS A 118 10.96 -5.29 3.30
N ALA A 119 10.61 -4.76 2.12
CA ALA A 119 9.52 -3.81 1.97
C ALA A 119 8.14 -4.49 2.00
N LYS A 120 7.16 -3.85 2.64
CA LYS A 120 5.74 -4.14 2.46
C LYS A 120 5.31 -3.79 1.03
N LEU A 121 4.25 -4.43 0.57
CA LEU A 121 3.60 -4.17 -0.71
C LEU A 121 2.36 -3.33 -0.44
N ILE A 122 2.42 -2.04 -0.74
CA ILE A 122 1.28 -1.13 -0.61
C ILE A 122 0.62 -1.10 -1.99
N PHE A 123 -0.40 -1.92 -2.14
CA PHE A 123 -1.05 -2.22 -3.41
C PHE A 123 -2.23 -1.28 -3.63
N GLU A 124 -2.12 -0.31 -4.55
CA GLU A 124 -3.27 0.48 -4.99
C GLU A 124 -4.03 -0.26 -6.10
N LEU A 125 -5.29 -0.59 -5.82
CA LEU A 125 -6.21 -1.01 -6.87
C LEU A 125 -6.89 0.23 -7.46
N LYS A 126 -6.57 0.53 -8.71
CA LYS A 126 -7.17 1.67 -9.43
C LYS A 126 -8.65 1.45 -9.65
N SER A 127 -9.43 2.54 -9.60
CA SER A 127 -10.87 2.49 -9.88
C SER A 127 -11.14 2.11 -11.34
N HIS A 128 -12.16 1.30 -11.56
CA HIS A 128 -12.63 0.87 -12.88
C HIS A 128 -13.97 1.52 -13.21
N ALA A 129 -14.44 1.33 -14.45
CA ALA A 129 -15.61 2.02 -14.98
C ALA A 129 -16.93 1.66 -14.27
N THR A 130 -17.03 0.47 -13.68
CA THR A 130 -18.23 0.01 -12.96
C THR A 130 -17.88 -0.67 -11.64
N PRO A 131 -18.82 -0.69 -10.66
CA PRO A 131 -18.65 -1.44 -9.41
C PRO A 131 -18.38 -2.93 -9.62
N GLU A 132 -18.99 -3.54 -10.65
CA GLU A 132 -18.77 -4.95 -11.01
C GLU A 132 -17.33 -5.17 -11.43
N ARG A 133 -16.80 -4.25 -12.24
CA ARG A 133 -15.41 -4.32 -12.71
C ARG A 133 -14.40 -4.11 -11.58
N ASP A 134 -14.72 -3.23 -10.63
CA ASP A 134 -13.92 -3.06 -9.41
C ASP A 134 -13.87 -4.34 -8.58
N ARG A 135 -15.01 -5.02 -8.40
CA ARG A 135 -15.09 -6.29 -7.67
C ARG A 135 -14.34 -7.42 -8.37
N GLU A 136 -14.44 -7.50 -9.69
CA GLU A 136 -13.67 -8.47 -10.49
C GLU A 136 -12.15 -8.23 -10.36
N ALA A 137 -11.72 -6.98 -10.49
CA ALA A 137 -10.33 -6.59 -10.33
C ALA A 137 -9.81 -6.90 -8.91
N ALA A 138 -10.60 -6.60 -7.88
CA ALA A 138 -10.27 -6.95 -6.50
C ALA A 138 -10.09 -8.45 -6.30
N LYS A 139 -10.98 -9.27 -6.89
CA LYS A 139 -10.87 -10.72 -6.82
C LYS A 139 -9.59 -11.24 -7.46
N ILE A 140 -9.30 -10.82 -8.69
CA ILE A 140 -8.08 -11.22 -9.41
C ILE A 140 -6.82 -10.81 -8.63
N ALA A 141 -6.80 -9.59 -8.09
CA ALA A 141 -5.69 -9.08 -7.28
C ALA A 141 -5.45 -9.92 -6.02
N VAL A 142 -6.52 -10.20 -5.24
CA VAL A 142 -6.41 -10.99 -4.00
C VAL A 142 -6.00 -12.42 -4.29
N ASP A 143 -6.57 -13.05 -5.31
CA ASP A 143 -6.22 -14.41 -5.70
C ASP A 143 -4.73 -14.51 -6.10
N MET A 144 -4.23 -13.53 -6.86
CA MET A 144 -2.82 -13.49 -7.27
C MET A 144 -1.88 -13.27 -6.09
N VAL A 145 -2.18 -12.32 -5.19
CA VAL A 145 -1.39 -12.09 -3.97
C VAL A 145 -1.35 -13.35 -3.09
N ASN A 146 -2.47 -14.06 -2.98
CA ASN A 146 -2.57 -15.29 -2.20
C ASN A 146 -1.77 -16.44 -2.83
N SER A 147 -1.87 -16.63 -4.15
CA SER A 147 -1.12 -17.66 -4.90
C SER A 147 0.40 -17.49 -4.75
N LYS A 148 0.88 -16.24 -4.74
CA LYS A 148 2.28 -15.90 -4.51
C LYS A 148 2.70 -15.95 -3.02
N LYS A 149 1.76 -16.22 -2.08
CA LYS A 149 1.97 -16.25 -0.61
C LYS A 149 2.43 -14.90 -0.02
N LEU A 150 2.02 -13.80 -0.62
CA LEU A 150 2.44 -12.44 -0.24
C LEU A 150 1.45 -11.72 0.68
N ARG A 151 0.29 -12.31 1.02
CA ARG A 151 -0.77 -11.68 1.82
C ARG A 151 -0.26 -10.98 3.09
N LYS A 152 0.63 -11.62 3.87
CA LYS A 152 1.18 -11.05 5.12
C LYS A 152 2.07 -9.81 4.89
N ARG A 153 2.53 -9.60 3.66
CA ARG A 153 3.36 -8.45 3.27
C ARG A 153 2.56 -7.37 2.55
N THR A 154 1.32 -7.64 2.17
CA THR A 154 0.46 -6.73 1.41
C THR A 154 -0.44 -5.91 2.33
N GLU A 155 -0.61 -4.65 2.00
CA GLU A 155 -1.63 -3.73 2.49
C GLU A 155 -2.30 -3.13 1.25
N TYR A 156 -3.64 -3.07 1.22
CA TYR A 156 -4.37 -2.56 0.08
C TYR A 156 -4.77 -1.12 0.29
N ILE A 157 -4.75 -0.33 -0.77
CA ILE A 157 -5.30 1.02 -0.82
C ILE A 157 -6.19 1.16 -2.06
N ALA A 158 -7.28 1.93 -1.98
CA ALA A 158 -8.18 2.15 -3.11
C ALA A 158 -8.97 3.46 -2.96
N PHE A 159 -9.23 4.13 -4.08
CA PHE A 159 -10.15 5.27 -4.15
C PHE A 159 -11.60 4.84 -4.41
N SER A 160 -11.84 3.68 -5.02
CA SER A 160 -13.18 3.12 -5.16
C SER A 160 -13.62 2.45 -3.86
N LEU A 161 -14.80 2.83 -3.35
CA LEU A 161 -15.39 2.21 -2.17
C LEU A 161 -15.81 0.76 -2.45
N ASP A 162 -16.27 0.46 -3.65
CA ASP A 162 -16.63 -0.90 -4.05
C ASP A 162 -15.41 -1.81 -4.11
N ALA A 163 -14.30 -1.33 -4.69
CA ALA A 163 -13.02 -2.04 -4.66
C ALA A 163 -12.54 -2.28 -3.23
N ALA A 164 -12.55 -1.25 -2.37
CA ALA A 164 -12.11 -1.35 -0.97
C ALA A 164 -12.94 -2.36 -0.18
N LYS A 165 -14.27 -2.32 -0.30
CA LYS A 165 -15.19 -3.28 0.33
C LYS A 165 -14.90 -4.72 -0.12
N GLU A 166 -14.70 -4.92 -1.41
CA GLU A 166 -14.46 -6.26 -1.95
C GLU A 166 -13.08 -6.79 -1.55
N LEU A 167 -12.03 -5.97 -1.57
CA LEU A 167 -10.71 -6.31 -1.05
C LEU A 167 -10.78 -6.75 0.42
N HIS A 168 -11.51 -5.99 1.26
CA HIS A 168 -11.72 -6.35 2.66
C HIS A 168 -12.49 -7.66 2.81
N ARG A 169 -13.58 -7.82 2.08
CA ARG A 169 -14.41 -9.05 2.10
C ARG A 169 -13.61 -10.30 1.73
N LEU A 170 -12.76 -10.21 0.70
CA LEU A 170 -11.94 -11.33 0.20
C LEU A 170 -10.70 -11.59 1.05
N SER A 171 -10.19 -10.58 1.72
CA SER A 171 -8.97 -10.67 2.54
C SER A 171 -9.10 -9.95 3.89
N PRO A 172 -10.00 -10.39 4.79
CA PRO A 172 -10.38 -9.65 6.00
C PRO A 172 -9.25 -9.51 7.04
N LYS A 173 -8.15 -10.22 6.86
CA LYS A 173 -6.94 -10.13 7.72
C LYS A 173 -5.84 -9.26 7.11
N THR A 174 -6.08 -8.66 5.95
CA THR A 174 -5.15 -7.74 5.28
C THR A 174 -5.66 -6.31 5.47
N PRO A 175 -4.84 -5.36 5.92
CA PRO A 175 -5.26 -3.97 6.02
C PRO A 175 -5.73 -3.44 4.67
N VAL A 176 -6.86 -2.73 4.66
CA VAL A 176 -7.39 -2.00 3.52
C VAL A 176 -7.61 -0.55 3.94
N TYR A 177 -7.14 0.40 3.15
CA TYR A 177 -7.29 1.83 3.40
C TYR A 177 -8.05 2.47 2.23
N TYR A 178 -9.14 3.15 2.55
CA TYR A 178 -9.91 3.92 1.59
C TYR A 178 -9.37 5.35 1.51
N LEU A 179 -9.09 5.83 0.29
CA LEU A 179 -8.30 7.05 0.09
C LEU A 179 -9.13 8.30 -0.25
N ASN A 180 -10.41 8.15 -0.60
CA ASN A 180 -11.19 9.26 -1.14
C ASN A 180 -11.54 10.35 -0.09
N GLY A 181 -11.56 10.02 1.20
CA GLY A 181 -11.73 10.99 2.27
C GLY A 181 -13.14 11.53 2.47
N ASP A 182 -14.13 11.00 1.78
CA ASP A 182 -15.56 11.39 1.85
C ASP A 182 -16.34 10.67 2.97
N LEU A 183 -15.74 9.68 3.63
CA LEU A 183 -16.30 8.95 4.75
C LEU A 183 -15.59 9.31 6.06
N SER A 184 -16.39 9.51 7.12
CA SER A 184 -15.85 9.72 8.47
C SER A 184 -15.19 8.45 9.03
N PRO A 185 -14.27 8.57 10.03
CA PRO A 185 -13.69 7.40 10.69
C PRO A 185 -14.73 6.44 11.30
N LYS A 186 -15.89 6.95 11.74
CA LYS A 186 -17.00 6.13 12.26
C LYS A 186 -17.59 5.26 11.15
N GLN A 187 -17.89 5.85 9.99
CA GLN A 187 -18.42 5.12 8.83
C GLN A 187 -17.43 4.08 8.31
N LEU A 188 -16.12 4.41 8.24
CA LEU A 188 -15.09 3.45 7.83
C LEU A 188 -15.02 2.27 8.79
N LYS A 189 -15.08 2.53 10.11
CA LYS A 189 -15.12 1.46 11.13
C LYS A 189 -16.35 0.55 10.98
N GLU A 190 -17.52 1.11 10.66
CA GLU A 190 -18.75 0.33 10.43
C GLU A 190 -18.63 -0.55 9.18
N LEU A 191 -17.80 -0.16 8.21
CA LEU A 191 -17.48 -0.94 7.00
C LEU A 191 -16.34 -1.96 7.21
N GLY A 192 -15.70 -1.95 8.39
CA GLY A 192 -14.62 -2.86 8.73
C GLY A 192 -13.20 -2.39 8.34
N PHE A 193 -13.02 -1.11 8.02
CA PHE A 193 -11.74 -0.49 7.65
C PHE A 193 -10.99 0.10 8.86
#